data_de14d38514f6cea51902f5f1bf1b6228
#
_entry.id   de14d38514f6cea51902f5f1bf1b6228
#
_cell.length_a   1.000
_cell.length_b   1.000
_cell.length_c   1.000
_cell.angle_alpha   90.00
_cell.angle_beta   90.00
_cell.angle_gamma   90.00
#
_symmetry.space_group_name_H-M   'P 1'
#
loop_
_entity.id
_entity.type
_entity.pdbx_description
1 polymer ?
#
loop_
_entity_poly.entity_id
_entity_poly.type
_entity_poly.pdbx_seq_one_letter_code
_entity_poly.pdbx_strand_id
1 'polypeptide(L)'
;MKYDIAIIGGGPAGYTAAERAAAGGLKTVIFEKKAMGGVCLNEGCIPTKTLLYSAKLLDNAKGAAKYGIAVPDGISFNLEKIIDRKDKVVKKLTGGVKQTVKSYGAELIEKEAVITGEDNGLIQILAGGEKYEVIYLLVCTGSDTVIPPIKGLSEIDYWTSKEALEMAVLPKSLAIIGGGVIGMEFASFFNSMGVKVSVIEMMPEILGAMDKETSAMLRTEYQKRGINFQLNSKVIEVSPAGVTIEEAGKLSLIEADKVLVSVGRKANLNQVGLDKLKVEMVRNGVKVDEHMLTSHPVSYTHLRAHETDSYLV
;
A
#
# COMPACT_ATOMS: atom_id res chain seq x y z
N MET A 1 23.98 22.87 1.16
CA MET A 1 23.04 23.62 0.27
C MET A 1 21.86 24.07 1.11
N LYS A 2 21.32 25.29 0.84
CA LYS A 2 20.22 25.85 1.66
C LYS A 2 18.90 25.85 0.88
N TYR A 3 17.81 25.43 1.54
CA TYR A 3 16.44 25.42 1.02
C TYR A 3 15.47 25.95 2.08
N ASP A 4 14.29 26.39 1.64
CA ASP A 4 13.24 26.78 2.57
C ASP A 4 12.57 25.55 3.16
N ILE A 5 12.30 24.54 2.32
CA ILE A 5 11.65 23.30 2.75
C ILE A 5 12.31 22.05 2.15
N ALA A 6 12.49 21.06 3.01
CA ALA A 6 12.82 19.69 2.61
C ALA A 6 11.63 18.74 2.81
N ILE A 7 11.47 17.84 1.87
CA ILE A 7 10.46 16.79 1.91
C ILE A 7 11.17 15.42 1.81
N ILE A 8 11.01 14.57 2.81
CA ILE A 8 11.61 13.23 2.82
C ILE A 8 10.53 12.20 2.46
N GLY A 9 10.61 11.65 1.27
CA GLY A 9 9.69 10.69 0.68
C GLY A 9 8.90 11.24 -0.50
N GLY A 10 8.98 10.58 -1.64
CA GLY A 10 8.36 10.95 -2.92
C GLY A 10 7.00 10.29 -3.19
N GLY A 11 6.31 9.82 -2.14
CA GLY A 11 4.94 9.30 -2.22
C GLY A 11 3.89 10.39 -2.42
N PRO A 12 2.57 10.06 -2.45
CA PRO A 12 1.49 11.03 -2.70
C PRO A 12 1.55 12.28 -1.84
N ALA A 13 1.80 12.15 -0.54
CA ALA A 13 1.95 13.29 0.34
C ALA A 13 3.16 14.14 -0.07
N GLY A 14 4.32 13.51 -0.31
CA GLY A 14 5.55 14.22 -0.60
C GLY A 14 5.56 14.93 -1.94
N TYR A 15 5.16 14.27 -3.04
CA TYR A 15 5.16 14.94 -4.34
C TYR A 15 4.11 16.06 -4.40
N THR A 16 2.92 15.87 -3.82
CA THR A 16 1.90 16.91 -3.76
C THR A 16 2.39 18.13 -2.93
N ALA A 17 3.05 17.86 -1.81
CA ALA A 17 3.64 18.94 -1.00
C ALA A 17 4.78 19.67 -1.74
N ALA A 18 5.63 18.92 -2.47
CA ALA A 18 6.71 19.52 -3.25
C ALA A 18 6.18 20.46 -4.35
N GLU A 19 5.16 20.00 -5.08
CA GLU A 19 4.46 20.81 -6.10
C GLU A 19 3.87 22.09 -5.49
N ARG A 20 3.18 21.98 -4.37
CA ARG A 20 2.53 23.12 -3.69
C ARG A 20 3.54 24.09 -3.11
N ALA A 21 4.58 23.60 -2.44
CA ALA A 21 5.62 24.45 -1.86
C ALA A 21 6.38 25.23 -2.93
N ALA A 22 6.80 24.55 -4.00
CA ALA A 22 7.51 25.20 -5.11
C ALA A 22 6.62 26.18 -5.87
N ALA A 23 5.36 25.84 -6.16
CA ALA A 23 4.38 26.75 -6.75
C ALA A 23 4.12 28.00 -5.86
N GLY A 24 4.24 27.85 -4.53
CA GLY A 24 4.18 28.95 -3.55
C GLY A 24 5.44 29.79 -3.45
N GLY A 25 6.46 29.51 -4.26
CA GLY A 25 7.71 30.27 -4.30
C GLY A 25 8.77 29.83 -3.28
N LEU A 26 8.55 28.73 -2.53
CA LEU A 26 9.56 28.20 -1.63
C LEU A 26 10.65 27.45 -2.40
N LYS A 27 11.91 27.68 -2.06
CA LYS A 27 13.01 26.85 -2.57
C LYS A 27 12.93 25.46 -1.97
N THR A 28 12.45 24.51 -2.78
CA THR A 28 12.00 23.19 -2.34
C THR A 28 12.96 22.10 -2.80
N VAL A 29 13.30 21.17 -1.89
CA VAL A 29 14.00 19.93 -2.20
C VAL A 29 13.18 18.74 -1.73
N ILE A 30 13.07 17.71 -2.58
CA ILE A 30 12.42 16.43 -2.24
C ILE A 30 13.41 15.28 -2.41
N PHE A 31 13.47 14.40 -1.40
CA PHE A 31 14.32 13.23 -1.38
C PHE A 31 13.49 11.97 -1.53
N GLU A 32 13.86 11.11 -2.50
CA GLU A 32 13.22 9.81 -2.68
C GLU A 32 14.28 8.72 -2.90
N LYS A 33 14.27 7.69 -2.06
CA LYS A 33 15.30 6.64 -2.09
C LYS A 33 15.02 5.49 -3.06
N LYS A 34 13.76 5.31 -3.48
CA LYS A 34 13.36 4.20 -4.38
C LYS A 34 12.83 4.75 -5.70
N ALA A 35 11.58 5.17 -5.71
CA ALA A 35 10.90 5.65 -6.90
C ALA A 35 9.82 6.68 -6.56
N MET A 36 9.76 7.77 -7.33
CA MET A 36 8.69 8.75 -7.22
C MET A 36 7.32 8.09 -7.37
N GLY A 37 6.33 8.62 -6.64
CA GLY A 37 4.99 8.05 -6.55
C GLY A 37 4.77 7.15 -5.34
N GLY A 38 5.85 6.71 -4.65
CA GLY A 38 5.79 5.91 -3.43
C GLY A 38 5.02 4.60 -3.61
N VAL A 39 4.51 4.07 -2.50
CA VAL A 39 3.74 2.79 -2.51
C VAL A 39 2.51 2.90 -3.41
N CYS A 40 1.76 3.98 -3.36
CA CYS A 40 0.50 4.11 -4.10
C CYS A 40 0.68 3.89 -5.61
N LEU A 41 1.65 4.55 -6.23
CA LEU A 41 1.85 4.45 -7.68
C LEU A 41 2.62 3.19 -8.09
N ASN A 42 3.56 2.72 -7.27
CA ASN A 42 4.46 1.64 -7.64
C ASN A 42 4.01 0.25 -7.16
N GLU A 43 3.53 0.15 -5.91
CA GLU A 43 3.31 -1.12 -5.20
C GLU A 43 1.93 -1.18 -4.51
N GLY A 44 0.96 -0.33 -4.89
CA GLY A 44 -0.32 -0.20 -4.18
C GLY A 44 -1.50 0.14 -5.07
N CYS A 45 -2.03 1.36 -4.90
CA CYS A 45 -3.31 1.78 -5.49
C CYS A 45 -3.37 1.56 -7.01
N ILE A 46 -2.42 2.13 -7.75
CA ILE A 46 -2.46 2.15 -9.21
C ILE A 46 -2.29 0.75 -9.82
N PRO A 47 -1.24 -0.03 -9.47
CA PRO A 47 -1.12 -1.38 -10.01
C PRO A 47 -2.31 -2.27 -9.62
N THR A 48 -2.79 -2.20 -8.38
CA THR A 48 -3.96 -2.98 -7.94
C THR A 48 -5.21 -2.63 -8.74
N LYS A 49 -5.54 -1.33 -8.89
CA LYS A 49 -6.72 -0.90 -9.68
C LYS A 49 -6.58 -1.27 -11.15
N THR A 50 -5.36 -1.28 -11.68
CA THR A 50 -5.09 -1.72 -13.06
C THR A 50 -5.39 -3.20 -13.25
N LEU A 51 -5.02 -4.05 -12.28
CA LEU A 51 -5.35 -5.48 -12.27
C LEU A 51 -6.86 -5.70 -12.09
N LEU A 52 -7.48 -5.02 -11.11
CA LEU A 52 -8.92 -5.11 -10.86
C LEU A 52 -9.75 -4.70 -12.08
N TYR A 53 -9.31 -3.69 -12.85
CA TYR A 53 -9.99 -3.31 -14.07
C TYR A 53 -9.96 -4.43 -15.12
N SER A 54 -8.83 -5.13 -15.28
CA SER A 54 -8.73 -6.30 -16.16
C SER A 54 -9.64 -7.44 -15.69
N ALA A 55 -9.70 -7.69 -14.38
CA ALA A 55 -10.60 -8.66 -13.76
C ALA A 55 -12.08 -8.32 -14.02
N LYS A 56 -12.46 -7.04 -13.83
CA LYS A 56 -13.80 -6.55 -14.12
C LYS A 56 -14.21 -6.77 -15.58
N LEU A 57 -13.30 -6.50 -16.51
CA LEU A 57 -13.58 -6.75 -17.94
C LEU A 57 -13.80 -8.22 -18.24
N LEU A 58 -13.01 -9.11 -17.63
CA LEU A 58 -13.18 -10.57 -17.76
C LEU A 58 -14.53 -11.02 -17.19
N ASP A 59 -14.90 -10.55 -15.99
CA ASP A 59 -16.20 -10.87 -15.37
C ASP A 59 -17.37 -10.34 -16.20
N ASN A 60 -17.27 -9.13 -16.74
CA ASN A 60 -18.28 -8.54 -17.61
C ASN A 60 -18.44 -9.36 -18.90
N ALA A 61 -17.33 -9.79 -19.51
CA ALA A 61 -17.38 -10.63 -20.71
C ALA A 61 -18.03 -11.99 -20.41
N LYS A 62 -17.65 -12.66 -19.32
CA LYS A 62 -18.29 -13.93 -18.90
C LYS A 62 -19.77 -13.77 -18.62
N GLY A 63 -20.20 -12.63 -18.07
CA GLY A 63 -21.61 -12.35 -17.73
C GLY A 63 -22.43 -11.68 -18.84
N ALA A 64 -21.86 -11.42 -20.02
CA ALA A 64 -22.46 -10.58 -21.05
C ALA A 64 -23.77 -11.16 -21.64
N ALA A 65 -23.89 -12.49 -21.67
CA ALA A 65 -25.07 -13.18 -22.22
C ALA A 65 -26.38 -12.79 -21.51
N LYS A 66 -26.35 -12.52 -20.20
CA LYS A 66 -27.52 -12.07 -19.44
C LYS A 66 -28.06 -10.70 -19.87
N TYR A 67 -27.26 -9.94 -20.63
CA TYR A 67 -27.64 -8.65 -21.20
C TYR A 67 -27.92 -8.73 -22.70
N GLY A 68 -28.07 -9.92 -23.26
CA GLY A 68 -28.31 -10.14 -24.70
C GLY A 68 -27.08 -9.97 -25.60
N ILE A 69 -25.90 -9.89 -25.03
CA ILE A 69 -24.65 -9.77 -25.78
C ILE A 69 -24.05 -11.17 -26.00
N ALA A 70 -23.97 -11.59 -27.25
CA ALA A 70 -23.32 -12.83 -27.60
C ALA A 70 -21.80 -12.70 -27.44
N VAL A 71 -21.20 -13.62 -26.72
CA VAL A 71 -19.75 -13.74 -26.60
C VAL A 71 -19.33 -15.13 -27.05
N PRO A 72 -18.16 -15.30 -27.69
CA PRO A 72 -17.65 -16.60 -28.04
C PRO A 72 -17.49 -17.51 -26.83
N ASP A 73 -17.68 -18.79 -27.00
CA ASP A 73 -17.35 -19.81 -26.00
C ASP A 73 -15.83 -19.76 -25.69
N GLY A 74 -15.45 -20.00 -24.43
CA GLY A 74 -14.06 -20.14 -24.07
C GLY A 74 -13.32 -18.81 -23.90
N ILE A 75 -13.95 -17.79 -23.30
CA ILE A 75 -13.26 -16.53 -22.95
C ILE A 75 -12.03 -16.86 -22.08
N SER A 76 -10.88 -16.48 -22.57
CA SER A 76 -9.59 -16.65 -21.90
C SER A 76 -8.89 -15.32 -21.69
N PHE A 77 -7.88 -15.31 -20.84
CA PHE A 77 -7.03 -14.15 -20.60
C PHE A 77 -5.55 -14.55 -20.71
N ASN A 78 -4.70 -13.56 -20.92
CA ASN A 78 -3.26 -13.73 -20.90
C ASN A 78 -2.69 -12.92 -19.71
N LEU A 79 -2.21 -13.63 -18.69
CA LEU A 79 -1.72 -13.01 -17.45
C LEU A 79 -0.52 -12.10 -17.74
N GLU A 80 0.43 -12.52 -18.56
CA GLU A 80 1.62 -11.73 -18.91
C GLU A 80 1.23 -10.37 -19.49
N LYS A 81 0.26 -10.34 -20.43
CA LYS A 81 -0.25 -9.08 -20.99
C LYS A 81 -0.97 -8.19 -19.96
N ILE A 82 -1.64 -8.79 -18.97
CA ILE A 82 -2.27 -8.06 -17.87
C ILE A 82 -1.19 -7.40 -17.00
N ILE A 83 -0.14 -8.13 -16.65
CA ILE A 83 0.99 -7.62 -15.88
C ILE A 83 1.73 -6.54 -16.66
N ASP A 84 2.08 -6.79 -17.93
CA ASP A 84 2.69 -5.79 -18.82
C ASP A 84 1.90 -4.47 -18.89
N ARG A 85 0.56 -4.57 -19.01
CA ARG A 85 -0.31 -3.40 -19.00
C ARG A 85 -0.20 -2.65 -17.68
N LYS A 86 -0.23 -3.35 -16.55
CA LYS A 86 -0.04 -2.77 -15.21
C LYS A 86 1.30 -2.02 -15.13
N ASP A 87 2.39 -2.62 -15.58
CA ASP A 87 3.73 -2.01 -15.54
C ASP A 87 3.85 -0.76 -16.43
N LYS A 88 3.24 -0.79 -17.62
CA LYS A 88 3.16 0.39 -18.50
C LYS A 88 2.40 1.54 -17.86
N VAL A 89 1.30 1.27 -17.18
CA VAL A 89 0.52 2.28 -16.45
C VAL A 89 1.34 2.89 -15.31
N VAL A 90 1.96 2.05 -14.48
CA VAL A 90 2.83 2.48 -13.37
C VAL A 90 3.96 3.37 -13.90
N LYS A 91 4.70 2.89 -14.91
CA LYS A 91 5.81 3.64 -15.52
C LYS A 91 5.38 5.00 -16.07
N LYS A 92 4.24 5.07 -16.74
CA LYS A 92 3.69 6.32 -17.28
C LYS A 92 3.37 7.32 -16.17
N LEU A 93 2.69 6.88 -15.11
CA LEU A 93 2.26 7.77 -14.04
C LEU A 93 3.42 8.22 -13.16
N THR A 94 4.34 7.34 -12.81
CA THR A 94 5.54 7.71 -12.02
C THR A 94 6.43 8.67 -12.80
N GLY A 95 6.59 8.47 -14.11
CA GLY A 95 7.29 9.41 -14.99
C GLY A 95 6.61 10.78 -15.04
N GLY A 96 5.28 10.81 -15.13
CA GLY A 96 4.48 12.04 -15.09
C GLY A 96 4.68 12.82 -13.80
N VAL A 97 4.54 12.17 -12.64
CA VAL A 97 4.77 12.80 -11.32
C VAL A 97 6.18 13.38 -11.22
N LYS A 98 7.20 12.61 -11.64
CA LYS A 98 8.59 13.10 -11.63
C LYS A 98 8.76 14.35 -12.49
N GLN A 99 8.14 14.39 -13.66
CA GLN A 99 8.17 15.56 -14.54
C GLN A 99 7.42 16.75 -13.92
N THR A 100 6.24 16.52 -13.34
CA THR A 100 5.43 17.57 -12.71
C THR A 100 6.18 18.24 -11.56
N VAL A 101 6.74 17.46 -10.64
CA VAL A 101 7.55 17.99 -9.51
C VAL A 101 8.67 18.90 -10.01
N LYS A 102 9.40 18.47 -11.05
CA LYS A 102 10.47 19.27 -11.64
C LYS A 102 9.96 20.52 -12.36
N SER A 103 8.82 20.46 -13.03
CA SER A 103 8.24 21.61 -13.74
C SER A 103 7.77 22.72 -12.82
N TYR A 104 7.41 22.41 -11.59
CA TYR A 104 7.13 23.41 -10.54
C TYR A 104 8.38 24.00 -9.91
N GLY A 105 9.58 23.50 -10.23
CA GLY A 105 10.84 24.02 -9.73
C GLY A 105 11.35 23.37 -8.45
N ALA A 106 10.73 22.28 -7.98
CA ALA A 106 11.28 21.51 -6.87
C ALA A 106 12.48 20.68 -7.33
N GLU A 107 13.55 20.69 -6.55
CA GLU A 107 14.74 19.87 -6.80
C GLU A 107 14.50 18.44 -6.29
N LEU A 108 14.62 17.46 -7.18
CA LEU A 108 14.48 16.05 -6.86
C LEU A 108 15.85 15.39 -6.66
N ILE A 109 16.10 14.88 -5.48
CA ILE A 109 17.29 14.12 -5.12
C ILE A 109 16.90 12.64 -4.93
N GLU A 110 17.32 11.81 -5.87
CA GLU A 110 17.02 10.35 -5.84
C GLU A 110 18.05 9.63 -4.96
N LYS A 111 18.02 9.95 -3.64
CA LYS A 111 18.89 9.41 -2.60
C LYS A 111 18.11 9.26 -1.29
N GLU A 112 18.58 8.35 -0.44
CA GLU A 112 18.12 8.28 0.94
C GLU A 112 18.60 9.51 1.70
N ALA A 113 17.68 10.15 2.44
CA ALA A 113 17.94 11.31 3.27
C ALA A 113 17.78 10.96 4.74
N VAL A 114 18.71 11.43 5.57
CA VAL A 114 18.72 11.23 7.02
C VAL A 114 18.89 12.58 7.71
N ILE A 115 18.05 12.84 8.69
CA ILE A 115 18.15 14.01 9.56
C ILE A 115 19.34 13.79 10.50
N THR A 116 20.29 14.73 10.54
CA THR A 116 21.50 14.61 11.36
C THR A 116 21.46 15.50 12.59
N GLY A 117 20.53 16.46 12.66
CA GLY A 117 20.33 17.37 13.79
C GLY A 117 19.77 18.71 13.36
N GLU A 118 19.97 19.70 14.22
CA GLU A 118 19.66 21.09 13.99
C GLU A 118 20.87 21.96 14.39
N ASP A 119 21.15 22.98 13.61
CA ASP A 119 22.18 23.96 13.90
C ASP A 119 21.70 25.38 13.51
N ASN A 120 21.80 26.35 14.42
CA ASN A 120 21.38 27.73 14.21
C ASN A 120 19.94 27.89 13.66
N GLY A 121 18.99 27.06 14.13
CA GLY A 121 17.60 27.07 13.68
C GLY A 121 17.37 26.46 12.29
N LEU A 122 18.37 25.79 11.73
CA LEU A 122 18.26 25.05 10.45
C LEU A 122 18.40 23.55 10.67
N ILE A 123 17.44 22.81 10.17
CA ILE A 123 17.49 21.33 10.21
C ILE A 123 18.56 20.87 9.22
N GLN A 124 19.42 19.97 9.70
CA GLN A 124 20.52 19.40 8.93
C GLN A 124 20.11 18.04 8.38
N ILE A 125 20.28 17.85 7.07
CA ILE A 125 19.96 16.60 6.37
C ILE A 125 21.19 16.14 5.60
N LEU A 126 21.48 14.85 5.65
CA LEU A 126 22.51 14.20 4.85
C LEU A 126 21.84 13.30 3.79
N ALA A 127 22.19 13.49 2.52
CA ALA A 127 21.71 12.65 1.44
C ALA A 127 22.82 12.41 0.40
N GLY A 128 23.16 11.15 0.12
CA GLY A 128 24.20 10.80 -0.85
C GLY A 128 25.58 11.36 -0.54
N GLY A 129 25.89 11.63 0.73
CA GLY A 129 27.16 12.23 1.18
C GLY A 129 27.15 13.78 1.19
N GLU A 130 26.10 14.41 0.69
CA GLU A 130 25.96 15.87 0.66
C GLU A 130 25.10 16.39 1.82
N LYS A 131 25.42 17.59 2.33
CA LYS A 131 24.70 18.24 3.44
C LYS A 131 23.72 19.27 2.90
N TYR A 132 22.51 19.24 3.46
CA TYR A 132 21.41 20.16 3.17
C TYR A 132 20.96 20.83 4.47
N GLU A 133 20.68 22.11 4.39
CA GLU A 133 20.18 22.93 5.50
C GLU A 133 18.80 23.47 5.12
N VAL A 134 17.80 23.30 5.98
CA VAL A 134 16.42 23.67 5.66
C VAL A 134 15.74 24.34 6.84
N ILE A 135 14.82 25.26 6.55
CA ILE A 135 14.00 25.92 7.56
C ILE A 135 12.87 24.99 7.98
N TYR A 136 12.17 24.41 7.00
CA TYR A 136 11.01 23.53 7.23
C TYR A 136 11.30 22.10 6.77
N LEU A 137 10.77 21.16 7.52
CA LEU A 137 10.87 19.73 7.20
C LEU A 137 9.48 19.10 7.12
N LEU A 138 9.22 18.36 6.04
CA LEU A 138 8.04 17.50 5.91
C LEU A 138 8.48 16.03 5.75
N VAL A 139 8.08 15.20 6.71
CA VAL A 139 8.41 13.78 6.72
C VAL A 139 7.27 12.98 6.08
N CYS A 140 7.50 12.47 4.90
CA CYS A 140 6.53 11.74 4.07
C CYS A 140 7.03 10.33 3.71
N THR A 141 7.68 9.67 4.66
CA THR A 141 8.37 8.37 4.46
C THR A 141 7.45 7.17 4.26
N GLY A 142 6.14 7.39 4.42
CA GLY A 142 5.12 6.39 4.15
C GLY A 142 5.09 5.25 5.17
N SER A 143 4.70 4.07 4.70
CA SER A 143 4.52 2.88 5.55
C SER A 143 4.89 1.61 4.81
N ASP A 144 5.26 0.55 5.56
CA ASP A 144 5.49 -0.81 5.07
C ASP A 144 4.45 -1.79 5.58
N THR A 145 4.32 -2.93 4.87
CA THR A 145 3.45 -4.03 5.29
C THR A 145 3.91 -4.60 6.63
N VAL A 146 2.97 -4.85 7.52
CA VAL A 146 3.23 -5.58 8.77
C VAL A 146 3.32 -7.06 8.46
N ILE A 147 4.45 -7.66 8.85
CA ILE A 147 4.63 -9.12 8.83
C ILE A 147 4.45 -9.61 10.26
N PRO A 148 3.36 -10.34 10.54
CA PRO A 148 3.10 -10.85 11.89
C PRO A 148 4.03 -12.01 12.21
N PRO A 149 4.37 -12.23 13.49
CA PRO A 149 5.21 -13.34 13.90
C PRO A 149 4.41 -14.65 13.98
N ILE A 150 3.95 -15.13 12.83
CA ILE A 150 3.23 -16.40 12.71
C ILE A 150 4.23 -17.53 12.53
N LYS A 151 4.05 -18.61 13.29
CA LYS A 151 4.89 -19.82 13.20
C LYS A 151 4.86 -20.38 11.78
N GLY A 152 6.02 -20.71 11.23
CA GLY A 152 6.20 -21.27 9.89
C GLY A 152 6.14 -20.25 8.73
N LEU A 153 5.72 -19.00 8.97
CA LEU A 153 5.58 -18.01 7.90
C LEU A 153 6.91 -17.69 7.20
N SER A 154 8.01 -17.63 7.94
CA SER A 154 9.36 -17.40 7.38
C SER A 154 9.94 -18.61 6.64
N GLU A 155 9.30 -19.77 6.73
CA GLU A 155 9.75 -21.04 6.13
C GLU A 155 9.10 -21.31 4.78
N ILE A 156 8.11 -20.49 4.40
CA ILE A 156 7.41 -20.58 3.12
C ILE A 156 7.63 -19.34 2.25
N ASP A 157 7.42 -19.49 0.94
CA ASP A 157 7.34 -18.39 0.00
C ASP A 157 5.93 -17.78 0.04
N TYR A 158 5.72 -16.83 0.98
CA TYR A 158 4.46 -16.08 1.09
C TYR A 158 4.51 -14.77 0.28
N TRP A 159 3.35 -14.24 -0.03
CA TRP A 159 3.18 -12.94 -0.66
C TRP A 159 2.73 -11.87 0.34
N THR A 160 3.18 -10.67 0.12
CA THR A 160 2.47 -9.45 0.50
C THR A 160 1.77 -8.87 -0.72
N SER A 161 1.16 -7.69 -0.58
CA SER A 161 0.60 -6.99 -1.74
C SER A 161 1.62 -6.72 -2.84
N LYS A 162 2.90 -6.60 -2.51
CA LYS A 162 3.98 -6.34 -3.46
C LYS A 162 4.22 -7.55 -4.35
N GLU A 163 4.51 -8.71 -3.78
CA GLU A 163 4.77 -9.94 -4.52
C GLU A 163 3.53 -10.36 -5.33
N ALA A 164 2.33 -10.14 -4.79
CA ALA A 164 1.09 -10.42 -5.49
C ALA A 164 0.89 -9.56 -6.76
N LEU A 165 1.44 -8.34 -6.79
CA LEU A 165 1.42 -7.47 -7.98
C LEU A 165 2.46 -7.88 -9.04
N GLU A 166 3.48 -8.64 -8.66
CA GLU A 166 4.60 -9.08 -9.52
C GLU A 166 4.49 -10.56 -9.92
N MET A 167 3.35 -11.22 -9.64
CA MET A 167 3.16 -12.63 -9.91
C MET A 167 3.37 -12.99 -11.39
N ALA A 168 4.10 -14.04 -11.64
CA ALA A 168 4.28 -14.61 -12.99
C ALA A 168 3.26 -15.72 -13.30
N VAL A 169 2.75 -16.39 -12.28
CA VAL A 169 1.81 -17.53 -12.41
C VAL A 169 0.72 -17.39 -11.34
N LEU A 170 -0.51 -17.71 -11.72
CA LEU A 170 -1.63 -17.80 -10.77
C LEU A 170 -1.54 -19.10 -9.97
N PRO A 171 -1.69 -19.07 -8.63
CA PRO A 171 -1.84 -20.27 -7.83
C PRO A 171 -3.23 -20.90 -8.11
N LYS A 172 -3.40 -22.19 -7.83
CA LYS A 172 -4.73 -22.82 -7.89
C LYS A 172 -5.61 -22.39 -6.72
N SER A 173 -4.98 -22.18 -5.56
CA SER A 173 -5.64 -21.75 -4.33
C SER A 173 -4.79 -20.72 -3.57
N LEU A 174 -5.46 -19.76 -2.94
CA LEU A 174 -4.87 -18.66 -2.20
C LEU A 174 -5.54 -18.50 -0.84
N ALA A 175 -4.76 -18.54 0.24
CA ALA A 175 -5.20 -18.12 1.55
C ALA A 175 -4.75 -16.67 1.81
N ILE A 176 -5.67 -15.79 2.13
CA ILE A 176 -5.41 -14.37 2.44
C ILE A 176 -5.55 -14.19 3.94
N ILE A 177 -4.47 -13.83 4.61
CA ILE A 177 -4.45 -13.50 6.04
C ILE A 177 -4.69 -12.00 6.19
N GLY A 178 -5.88 -11.65 6.69
CA GLY A 178 -6.36 -10.28 6.87
C GLY A 178 -7.46 -9.89 5.89
N GLY A 179 -8.64 -9.59 6.43
CA GLY A 179 -9.84 -9.15 5.72
C GLY A 179 -9.95 -7.64 5.52
N GLY A 180 -8.83 -6.90 5.58
CA GLY A 180 -8.79 -5.48 5.28
C GLY A 180 -8.94 -5.15 3.79
N VAL A 181 -8.94 -3.85 3.44
CA VAL A 181 -9.15 -3.36 2.05
C VAL A 181 -8.22 -4.05 1.06
N ILE A 182 -6.92 -4.13 1.36
CA ILE A 182 -5.92 -4.77 0.48
C ILE A 182 -6.27 -6.25 0.26
N GLY A 183 -6.59 -6.98 1.32
CA GLY A 183 -6.97 -8.39 1.24
C GLY A 183 -8.22 -8.59 0.37
N MET A 184 -9.22 -7.72 0.51
CA MET A 184 -10.47 -7.80 -0.26
C MET A 184 -10.26 -7.46 -1.74
N GLU A 185 -9.41 -6.52 -2.08
CA GLU A 185 -9.06 -6.21 -3.47
C GLU A 185 -8.37 -7.40 -4.16
N PHE A 186 -7.38 -8.01 -3.50
CA PHE A 186 -6.74 -9.21 -4.03
C PHE A 186 -7.69 -10.42 -4.06
N ALA A 187 -8.54 -10.60 -3.04
CA ALA A 187 -9.56 -11.65 -3.07
C ALA A 187 -10.45 -11.55 -4.30
N SER A 188 -10.91 -10.33 -4.62
CA SER A 188 -11.71 -10.08 -5.83
C SER A 188 -10.93 -10.38 -7.11
N PHE A 189 -9.71 -9.88 -7.22
CA PHE A 189 -8.87 -10.09 -8.40
C PHE A 189 -8.63 -11.58 -8.66
N PHE A 190 -8.10 -12.30 -7.68
CA PHE A 190 -7.75 -13.70 -7.83
C PHE A 190 -8.97 -14.58 -8.08
N ASN A 191 -10.09 -14.30 -7.41
CA ASN A 191 -11.34 -15.04 -7.66
C ASN A 191 -11.81 -14.84 -9.10
N SER A 192 -11.80 -13.63 -9.65
CA SER A 192 -12.16 -13.35 -11.06
C SER A 192 -11.25 -14.08 -12.04
N MET A 193 -9.96 -14.26 -11.67
CA MET A 193 -8.99 -15.04 -12.46
C MET A 193 -9.15 -16.55 -12.31
N GLY A 194 -10.11 -17.05 -11.51
CA GLY A 194 -10.40 -18.46 -11.34
C GLY A 194 -9.60 -19.14 -10.22
N VAL A 195 -8.92 -18.39 -9.37
CA VAL A 195 -8.23 -18.91 -8.17
C VAL A 195 -9.24 -19.19 -7.07
N LYS A 196 -9.13 -20.33 -6.37
CA LYS A 196 -9.91 -20.63 -5.16
C LYS A 196 -9.38 -19.78 -4.01
N VAL A 197 -10.19 -18.84 -3.50
CA VAL A 197 -9.76 -17.89 -2.47
C VAL A 197 -10.42 -18.19 -1.14
N SER A 198 -9.61 -18.22 -0.07
CA SER A 198 -10.06 -18.23 1.33
C SER A 198 -9.48 -17.04 2.06
N VAL A 199 -10.32 -16.25 2.72
CA VAL A 199 -9.94 -15.09 3.52
C VAL A 199 -10.06 -15.45 5.00
N ILE A 200 -9.00 -15.24 5.76
CA ILE A 200 -8.91 -15.52 7.19
C ILE A 200 -8.84 -14.19 7.93
N GLU A 201 -9.83 -13.91 8.75
CA GLU A 201 -9.94 -12.67 9.51
C GLU A 201 -10.20 -12.97 10.99
N MET A 202 -9.41 -12.35 11.86
CA MET A 202 -9.52 -12.51 13.31
C MET A 202 -10.74 -11.78 13.89
N MET A 203 -11.18 -10.72 13.22
CA MET A 203 -12.34 -9.93 13.60
C MET A 203 -13.65 -10.62 13.15
N PRO A 204 -14.80 -10.24 13.76
CA PRO A 204 -16.09 -10.80 13.37
C PRO A 204 -16.62 -10.33 12.01
N GLU A 205 -15.98 -9.33 11.40
CA GLU A 205 -16.33 -8.85 10.05
C GLU A 205 -15.09 -8.35 9.33
N ILE A 206 -15.13 -8.37 7.98
CA ILE A 206 -14.13 -7.79 7.10
C ILE A 206 -14.16 -6.25 7.17
N LEU A 207 -13.10 -5.59 6.69
CA LEU A 207 -13.03 -4.11 6.59
C LEU A 207 -13.27 -3.39 7.93
N GLY A 208 -12.75 -3.90 9.01
CA GLY A 208 -13.06 -3.58 10.42
C GLY A 208 -13.19 -2.10 10.81
N ALA A 209 -12.69 -1.15 10.01
CA ALA A 209 -12.83 0.28 10.24
C ALA A 209 -14.01 0.92 9.46
N MET A 210 -14.68 0.15 8.61
CA MET A 210 -15.78 0.62 7.77
C MET A 210 -17.14 0.31 8.42
N ASP A 211 -18.20 0.87 7.82
CA ASP A 211 -19.55 0.59 8.21
C ASP A 211 -19.87 -0.92 8.12
N LYS A 212 -20.48 -1.45 9.18
CA LYS A 212 -20.72 -2.90 9.33
C LYS A 212 -21.70 -3.44 8.30
N GLU A 213 -22.72 -2.68 7.94
CA GLU A 213 -23.72 -3.09 6.95
C GLU A 213 -23.08 -3.18 5.56
N THR A 214 -22.32 -2.17 5.17
CA THR A 214 -21.55 -2.15 3.93
C THR A 214 -20.55 -3.31 3.87
N SER A 215 -19.84 -3.59 4.95
CA SER A 215 -18.88 -4.69 5.04
C SER A 215 -19.58 -6.05 4.86
N ALA A 216 -20.70 -6.27 5.53
CA ALA A 216 -21.48 -7.49 5.43
C ALA A 216 -22.10 -7.67 4.02
N MET A 217 -22.53 -6.60 3.38
CA MET A 217 -23.01 -6.63 2.00
C MET A 217 -21.90 -7.06 1.05
N LEU A 218 -20.71 -6.47 1.14
CA LEU A 218 -19.56 -6.84 0.30
C LEU A 218 -19.17 -8.30 0.52
N ARG A 219 -19.08 -8.75 1.77
CA ARG A 219 -18.77 -10.15 2.09
C ARG A 219 -19.79 -11.10 1.48
N THR A 220 -21.08 -10.79 1.59
CA THR A 220 -22.17 -11.60 1.02
C THR A 220 -22.04 -11.71 -0.50
N GLU A 221 -21.72 -10.61 -1.19
CA GLU A 221 -21.51 -10.65 -2.65
C GLU A 221 -20.26 -11.47 -3.01
N TYR A 222 -19.20 -11.38 -2.24
CA TYR A 222 -18.00 -12.17 -2.46
C TYR A 222 -18.22 -13.68 -2.18
N GLN A 223 -19.01 -14.02 -1.16
CA GLN A 223 -19.42 -15.41 -0.91
C GLN A 223 -20.24 -16.00 -2.08
N LYS A 224 -21.17 -15.23 -2.66
CA LYS A 224 -21.91 -15.65 -3.87
C LYS A 224 -20.98 -15.91 -5.05
N ARG A 225 -19.83 -15.24 -5.12
CA ARG A 225 -18.79 -15.45 -6.14
C ARG A 225 -17.85 -16.61 -5.82
N GLY A 226 -18.01 -17.28 -4.68
CA GLY A 226 -17.24 -18.45 -4.28
C GLY A 226 -16.02 -18.16 -3.42
N ILE A 227 -15.86 -16.92 -2.92
CA ILE A 227 -14.81 -16.62 -1.94
C ILE A 227 -15.23 -17.15 -0.58
N ASN A 228 -14.36 -17.94 0.06
CA ASN A 228 -14.58 -18.48 1.38
C ASN A 228 -14.06 -17.52 2.46
N PHE A 229 -14.83 -17.35 3.56
CA PHE A 229 -14.46 -16.50 4.68
C PHE A 229 -14.39 -17.28 5.99
N GLN A 230 -13.28 -17.15 6.69
CA GLN A 230 -13.05 -17.65 8.04
C GLN A 230 -12.94 -16.44 8.96
N LEU A 231 -14.08 -16.00 9.52
CA LEU A 231 -14.15 -14.89 10.47
C LEU A 231 -13.93 -15.40 11.90
N ASN A 232 -13.63 -14.51 12.85
CA ASN A 232 -13.29 -14.87 14.23
C ASN A 232 -12.18 -15.94 14.32
N SER A 233 -11.32 -16.01 13.33
CA SER A 233 -10.35 -17.07 13.11
C SER A 233 -8.92 -16.55 13.29
N LYS A 234 -8.23 -17.06 14.30
CA LYS A 234 -6.84 -16.73 14.57
C LYS A 234 -5.92 -17.67 13.80
N VAL A 235 -4.98 -17.12 13.05
CA VAL A 235 -3.91 -17.92 12.42
C VAL A 235 -2.93 -18.38 13.49
N ILE A 236 -2.71 -19.69 13.58
CA ILE A 236 -1.80 -20.32 14.53
C ILE A 236 -0.46 -20.66 13.88
N GLU A 237 -0.50 -21.22 12.67
CA GLU A 237 0.68 -21.71 11.97
C GLU A 237 0.45 -21.65 10.45
N VAL A 238 1.54 -21.47 9.71
CA VAL A 238 1.56 -21.57 8.24
C VAL A 238 2.55 -22.65 7.85
N SER A 239 2.19 -23.45 6.86
CA SER A 239 3.02 -24.54 6.32
C SER A 239 2.88 -24.63 4.80
N PRO A 240 3.68 -25.45 4.08
CA PRO A 240 3.48 -25.69 2.66
C PRO A 240 2.11 -26.27 2.28
N ALA A 241 1.38 -26.86 3.26
CA ALA A 241 0.02 -27.38 3.04
C ALA A 241 -1.07 -26.30 3.15
N GLY A 242 -0.76 -25.13 3.73
CA GLY A 242 -1.71 -24.03 3.94
C GLY A 242 -1.60 -23.39 5.32
N VAL A 243 -2.74 -22.91 5.80
CA VAL A 243 -2.84 -22.10 7.03
C VAL A 243 -3.67 -22.83 8.09
N THR A 244 -3.09 -23.12 9.23
CA THR A 244 -3.81 -23.65 10.39
C THR A 244 -4.43 -22.49 11.16
N ILE A 245 -5.73 -22.55 11.38
CA ILE A 245 -6.51 -21.55 12.10
C ILE A 245 -7.11 -22.14 13.36
N GLU A 246 -7.40 -21.28 14.34
CA GLU A 246 -8.20 -21.57 15.53
C GLU A 246 -9.48 -20.72 15.50
N GLU A 247 -10.63 -21.40 15.51
CA GLU A 247 -11.95 -20.80 15.66
C GLU A 247 -12.69 -21.48 16.82
N ALA A 248 -13.12 -20.69 17.81
CA ALA A 248 -13.82 -21.19 19.00
C ALA A 248 -13.10 -22.37 19.70
N GLY A 249 -11.77 -22.35 19.77
CA GLY A 249 -10.93 -23.37 20.38
C GLY A 249 -10.74 -24.65 19.54
N LYS A 250 -11.22 -24.67 18.30
CA LYS A 250 -11.01 -25.78 17.35
C LYS A 250 -9.99 -25.40 16.30
N LEU A 251 -9.06 -26.31 16.05
CA LEU A 251 -8.07 -26.16 14.98
C LEU A 251 -8.60 -26.75 13.68
N SER A 252 -8.35 -26.06 12.59
CA SER A 252 -8.61 -26.54 11.23
C SER A 252 -7.53 -26.05 10.25
N LEU A 253 -7.33 -26.81 9.18
CA LEU A 253 -6.39 -26.47 8.11
C LEU A 253 -7.16 -25.89 6.92
N ILE A 254 -6.74 -24.71 6.49
CA ILE A 254 -7.17 -24.09 5.22
C ILE A 254 -6.09 -24.38 4.18
N GLU A 255 -6.34 -25.35 3.32
CA GLU A 255 -5.41 -25.73 2.26
C GLU A 255 -5.24 -24.61 1.24
N ALA A 256 -4.00 -24.30 0.89
CA ALA A 256 -3.67 -23.26 -0.09
C ALA A 256 -2.28 -23.47 -0.70
N ASP A 257 -2.16 -23.28 -2.01
CA ASP A 257 -0.87 -23.31 -2.71
C ASP A 257 -0.03 -22.07 -2.42
N LYS A 258 -0.68 -20.96 -2.08
CA LYS A 258 -0.02 -19.68 -1.78
C LYS A 258 -0.72 -18.97 -0.62
N VAL A 259 0.06 -18.27 0.18
CA VAL A 259 -0.42 -17.45 1.28
C VAL A 259 -0.12 -15.98 0.99
N LEU A 260 -1.11 -15.09 1.17
CA LEU A 260 -0.96 -13.64 1.08
C LEU A 260 -1.21 -13.01 2.44
N VAL A 261 -0.27 -12.18 2.91
CA VAL A 261 -0.34 -11.49 4.20
C VAL A 261 -0.74 -10.04 3.99
N SER A 262 -1.88 -9.62 4.56
CA SER A 262 -2.45 -8.27 4.44
C SER A 262 -3.06 -7.75 5.74
N VAL A 263 -2.36 -7.95 6.89
CA VAL A 263 -2.84 -7.63 8.24
C VAL A 263 -2.62 -6.17 8.67
N GLY A 264 -2.18 -5.33 7.77
CA GLY A 264 -2.01 -3.90 8.03
C GLY A 264 -0.63 -3.36 7.64
N ARG A 265 -0.41 -2.09 7.99
CA ARG A 265 0.80 -1.35 7.65
C ARG A 265 1.33 -0.60 8.85
N LYS A 266 2.65 -0.41 8.94
CA LYS A 266 3.34 0.38 9.97
C LYS A 266 4.12 1.52 9.32
N ALA A 267 4.21 2.66 10.03
CA ALA A 267 4.94 3.84 9.55
C ALA A 267 6.45 3.55 9.40
N ASN A 268 7.05 4.11 8.35
CA ASN A 268 8.47 4.03 8.05
C ASN A 268 9.23 5.17 8.73
N LEU A 269 9.55 5.02 9.99
CA LEU A 269 10.22 6.03 10.80
C LEU A 269 11.65 5.63 11.21
N ASN A 270 12.02 4.38 10.98
CA ASN A 270 13.34 3.88 11.29
C ASN A 270 14.39 4.55 10.38
N GLN A 271 15.51 4.94 10.96
CA GLN A 271 16.67 5.51 10.25
C GLN A 271 16.43 6.88 9.58
N VAL A 272 15.30 7.54 9.81
CA VAL A 272 15.05 8.91 9.30
C VAL A 272 15.78 9.97 10.11
N GLY A 273 16.11 9.66 11.37
CA GLY A 273 16.82 10.60 12.28
C GLY A 273 15.90 11.53 13.05
N LEU A 274 14.63 11.21 13.25
CA LEU A 274 13.68 12.00 14.03
C LEU A 274 14.08 12.15 15.51
N ASP A 275 14.83 11.20 16.05
CA ASP A 275 15.43 11.25 17.40
C ASP A 275 16.38 12.45 17.56
N LYS A 276 17.07 12.88 16.49
CA LYS A 276 17.96 14.05 16.49
C LYS A 276 17.22 15.36 16.66
N LEU A 277 15.95 15.41 16.34
CA LEU A 277 15.06 16.55 16.54
C LEU A 277 14.18 16.38 17.78
N LYS A 278 14.36 15.32 18.57
CA LYS A 278 13.56 14.99 19.77
C LYS A 278 12.05 14.98 19.53
N VAL A 279 11.63 14.55 18.35
CA VAL A 279 10.22 14.45 17.97
C VAL A 279 9.53 13.39 18.84
N GLU A 280 8.37 13.74 19.41
CA GLU A 280 7.57 12.80 20.20
C GLU A 280 6.93 11.73 19.31
N MET A 281 7.14 10.48 19.73
CA MET A 281 6.61 9.31 19.04
C MET A 281 5.37 8.77 19.77
N VAL A 282 4.41 8.25 19.00
CA VAL A 282 3.28 7.46 19.50
C VAL A 282 3.41 6.01 19.00
N ARG A 283 2.57 5.10 19.55
CA ARG A 283 2.68 3.66 19.27
C ARG A 283 2.89 3.28 17.79
N ASN A 284 2.23 4.00 16.89
CA ASN A 284 2.23 3.66 15.46
C ASN A 284 2.69 4.81 14.55
N GLY A 285 3.31 5.86 15.09
CA GLY A 285 3.68 7.02 14.28
C GLY A 285 4.31 8.15 15.08
N VAL A 286 4.23 9.34 14.56
CA VAL A 286 4.66 10.60 15.16
C VAL A 286 3.45 11.28 15.77
N LYS A 287 3.61 11.88 16.97
CA LYS A 287 2.58 12.73 17.56
C LYS A 287 2.52 14.06 16.81
N VAL A 288 1.33 14.42 16.36
CA VAL A 288 1.07 15.68 15.65
C VAL A 288 -0.17 16.36 16.18
N ASP A 289 -0.28 17.65 15.92
CA ASP A 289 -1.48 18.45 16.13
C ASP A 289 -2.45 18.36 14.92
N GLU A 290 -3.51 19.14 14.95
CA GLU A 290 -4.51 19.25 13.87
C GLU A 290 -3.95 19.80 12.55
N HIS A 291 -2.80 20.46 12.58
CA HIS A 291 -2.08 20.99 11.42
C HIS A 291 -0.94 20.08 10.95
N MET A 292 -0.86 18.85 11.47
CA MET A 292 0.23 17.89 11.20
C MET A 292 1.61 18.34 11.67
N LEU A 293 1.69 19.37 12.53
CA LEU A 293 2.92 19.83 13.17
C LEU A 293 3.31 18.84 14.26
N THR A 294 4.57 18.43 14.26
CA THR A 294 5.14 17.56 15.30
C THR A 294 5.46 18.35 16.57
N SER A 295 6.01 17.71 17.59
CA SER A 295 6.54 18.40 18.77
C SER A 295 7.76 19.28 18.48
N HIS A 296 8.37 19.18 17.30
CA HIS A 296 9.43 20.06 16.83
C HIS A 296 8.82 21.22 16.00
N PRO A 297 9.13 22.50 16.28
CA PRO A 297 8.36 23.66 15.81
C PRO A 297 8.32 23.87 14.29
N VAL A 298 9.20 23.30 13.50
CA VAL A 298 9.22 23.46 12.03
C VAL A 298 9.23 22.12 11.30
N SER A 299 8.83 21.05 12.01
CA SER A 299 8.77 19.71 11.47
C SER A 299 7.31 19.21 11.39
N TYR A 300 6.92 18.76 10.22
CA TYR A 300 5.60 18.25 9.94
C TYR A 300 5.72 16.79 9.46
N THR A 301 4.65 16.01 9.61
CA THR A 301 4.63 14.66 9.08
C THR A 301 3.31 14.31 8.44
N HIS A 302 3.36 13.54 7.34
CA HIS A 302 2.23 12.93 6.70
C HIS A 302 2.63 11.56 6.15
N LEU A 303 2.40 10.51 6.91
CA LEU A 303 2.89 9.15 6.65
C LEU A 303 1.90 8.25 5.92
N ARG A 304 0.61 8.59 6.00
CA ARG A 304 -0.49 7.86 5.36
C ARG A 304 -1.45 8.86 4.74
N ALA A 305 -2.15 8.46 3.69
CA ALA A 305 -3.27 9.24 3.22
C ALA A 305 -4.27 9.43 4.37
N HIS A 306 -4.78 10.64 4.56
CA HIS A 306 -6.01 10.80 5.30
C HIS A 306 -7.09 10.05 4.53
N GLU A 307 -7.88 9.26 5.25
CA GLU A 307 -9.11 8.74 4.70
C GLU A 307 -10.04 9.94 4.53
N THR A 308 -10.02 10.49 3.32
CA THR A 308 -10.92 11.54 2.90
C THR A 308 -12.09 10.88 2.19
N ASP A 309 -13.17 11.62 2.00
CA ASP A 309 -14.39 11.18 1.30
C ASP A 309 -14.17 10.69 -0.16
N SER A 310 -12.92 10.54 -0.61
CA SER A 310 -12.54 10.00 -1.91
C SER A 310 -12.96 8.55 -2.15
N TYR A 311 -13.44 7.86 -1.12
CA TYR A 311 -14.10 6.55 -1.25
C TYR A 311 -15.54 6.65 -1.76
N LEU A 312 -16.07 7.85 -1.93
CA LEU A 312 -17.44 8.11 -2.40
C LEU A 312 -17.54 8.42 -3.91
N VAL A 313 -16.46 8.17 -4.67
CA VAL A 313 -16.49 8.36 -6.14
C VAL A 313 -16.36 7.03 -6.88
#